data_7bafd205766d29bbd7db229f7ce1bfd3
#
_entry.id   7bafd205766d29bbd7db229f7ce1bfd3
#
_cell.length_a   1.000
_cell.length_b   1.000
_cell.length_c   1.000
_cell.angle_alpha   90.00
_cell.angle_beta   90.00
_cell.angle_gamma   90.00
#
_symmetry.space_group_name_H-M   'P 1'
#
loop_
_entity.id
_entity.type
_entity.pdbx_description
1 polymer ?
#
loop_
_entity_poly.entity_id
_entity_poly.type
_entity_poly.pdbx_seq_one_letter_code
_entity_poly.pdbx_strand_id
1 'polypeptide(L)'
;MFDLWFYNNTYQNNQETLVLLVSIDGGTSWENIKNFTGSGTWQNNTNIDISAFAGMNDVRFAFRYHDGGGWLYGAALDNIRLVTPDDIIRAKLNAVSLGKNIAPMPRVVTGYNSLLVGDKVTVRGTVLNDGFPAITSYDLTITRGLETFTENFAGLNIELGKSHTFTYEIPVFAGANNFDVSVS
;
A
#
# COMPACT_ATOMS: atom_id res chain seq x y z
N MET A 1 13.32 -4.08 -0.85
CA MET A 1 12.14 -3.47 -1.49
C MET A 1 12.61 -2.55 -2.59
N PHE A 2 11.91 -2.48 -3.73
CA PHE A 2 12.26 -1.64 -4.88
C PHE A 2 11.07 -1.57 -5.85
N ASP A 3 11.11 -0.62 -6.75
CA ASP A 3 10.20 -0.54 -7.87
C ASP A 3 10.87 -1.13 -9.10
N LEU A 4 10.13 -1.93 -9.87
CA LEU A 4 10.63 -2.66 -11.03
C LEU A 4 9.75 -2.38 -12.25
N TRP A 5 10.36 -1.97 -13.34
CA TRP A 5 9.81 -2.10 -14.68
C TRP A 5 10.62 -3.13 -15.45
N PHE A 6 9.93 -4.14 -16.01
CA PHE A 6 10.58 -5.18 -16.80
C PHE A 6 9.59 -5.74 -17.83
N TYR A 7 10.07 -6.02 -19.02
CA TYR A 7 9.27 -6.61 -20.08
C TYR A 7 10.04 -7.76 -20.71
N ASN A 8 9.89 -8.96 -20.16
CA ASN A 8 10.61 -10.14 -20.63
C ASN A 8 9.86 -10.93 -21.71
N ASN A 9 9.36 -10.24 -22.72
CA ASN A 9 8.75 -10.90 -23.87
C ASN A 9 9.81 -11.49 -24.80
N THR A 10 9.41 -12.43 -25.63
CA THR A 10 10.30 -13.02 -26.65
C THR A 10 10.24 -12.18 -27.92
N TYR A 11 11.40 -11.84 -28.45
CA TYR A 11 11.54 -11.18 -29.73
C TYR A 11 12.64 -11.87 -30.56
N GLN A 12 12.33 -12.29 -31.80
CA GLN A 12 13.24 -13.03 -32.69
C GLN A 12 13.95 -14.21 -32.01
N ASN A 13 13.24 -15.00 -31.23
CA ASN A 13 13.73 -16.12 -30.42
C ASN A 13 14.70 -15.77 -29.28
N ASN A 14 14.91 -14.48 -29.00
CA ASN A 14 15.67 -14.02 -27.85
C ASN A 14 14.71 -13.61 -26.73
N GLN A 15 15.09 -13.86 -25.49
CA GLN A 15 14.33 -13.47 -24.32
C GLN A 15 15.26 -12.87 -23.26
N GLU A 16 14.83 -11.73 -22.72
CA GLU A 16 15.55 -11.08 -21.63
C GLU A 16 15.39 -11.85 -20.32
N THR A 17 16.40 -11.72 -19.50
CA THR A 17 16.36 -12.19 -18.12
C THR A 17 16.81 -11.09 -17.17
N LEU A 18 16.14 -11.02 -16.03
CA LEU A 18 16.54 -10.19 -14.90
C LEU A 18 16.53 -11.07 -13.65
N VAL A 19 17.63 -11.09 -12.93
CA VAL A 19 17.80 -11.90 -11.73
C VAL A 19 18.36 -11.06 -10.59
N LEU A 20 17.93 -11.35 -9.36
CA LEU A 20 18.56 -10.87 -8.15
C LEU A 20 19.53 -11.92 -7.65
N LEU A 21 20.76 -11.50 -7.44
CA LEU A 21 21.85 -12.32 -6.94
C LEU A 21 22.24 -11.89 -5.54
N VAL A 22 22.75 -12.82 -4.76
CA VAL A 22 23.42 -12.59 -3.48
C VAL A 22 24.83 -13.14 -3.49
N SER A 23 25.72 -12.44 -2.84
CA SER A 23 27.06 -12.93 -2.47
C SER A 23 27.19 -12.84 -0.94
N ILE A 24 27.76 -13.84 -0.32
CA ILE A 24 28.06 -13.88 1.13
C ILE A 24 29.58 -13.88 1.40
N ASP A 25 30.38 -13.65 0.38
CA ASP A 25 31.85 -13.69 0.40
C ASP A 25 32.48 -12.42 -0.21
N GLY A 26 31.77 -11.28 -0.06
CA GLY A 26 32.25 -9.99 -0.52
C GLY A 26 32.24 -9.82 -2.05
N GLY A 27 31.48 -10.65 -2.77
CA GLY A 27 31.34 -10.56 -4.24
C GLY A 27 32.20 -11.53 -5.02
N THR A 28 32.85 -12.50 -4.34
CA THR A 28 33.68 -13.52 -4.99
C THR A 28 32.83 -14.56 -5.72
N SER A 29 31.75 -15.01 -5.07
CA SER A 29 30.75 -15.90 -5.68
C SER A 29 29.35 -15.31 -5.58
N TRP A 30 28.46 -15.75 -6.47
CA TRP A 30 27.10 -15.21 -6.56
C TRP A 30 26.08 -16.34 -6.75
N GLU A 31 25.04 -16.31 -5.95
CA GLU A 31 23.89 -17.22 -6.03
C GLU A 31 22.64 -16.47 -6.51
N ASN A 32 21.82 -17.15 -7.29
CA ASN A 32 20.54 -16.61 -7.76
C ASN A 32 19.46 -16.83 -6.69
N ILE A 33 18.86 -15.77 -6.21
CA ILE A 33 17.77 -15.83 -5.23
C ILE A 33 16.40 -15.51 -5.84
N LYS A 34 16.35 -14.81 -6.98
CA LYS A 34 15.09 -14.49 -7.64
C LYS A 34 15.25 -14.26 -9.14
N ASN A 35 14.43 -14.94 -9.94
CA ASN A 35 14.20 -14.58 -11.33
C ASN A 35 12.95 -13.72 -11.43
N PHE A 36 13.02 -12.65 -12.21
CA PHE A 36 11.89 -11.75 -12.43
C PHE A 36 11.19 -12.03 -13.75
N THR A 37 9.89 -11.77 -13.77
CA THR A 37 9.07 -11.70 -14.98
C THR A 37 8.36 -10.36 -14.97
N GLY A 38 8.02 -9.85 -16.15
CA GLY A 38 7.35 -8.56 -16.27
C GLY A 38 6.57 -8.42 -17.56
N SER A 39 5.55 -7.59 -17.51
CA SER A 39 4.63 -7.30 -18.63
C SER A 39 4.84 -5.92 -19.24
N GLY A 40 5.92 -5.22 -18.88
CA GLY A 40 6.19 -3.86 -19.33
C GLY A 40 5.42 -2.79 -18.54
N THR A 41 4.98 -3.12 -17.34
CA THR A 41 4.36 -2.17 -16.42
C THR A 41 5.17 -2.06 -15.13
N TRP A 42 5.13 -0.90 -14.48
CA TRP A 42 5.78 -0.73 -13.19
C TRP A 42 5.13 -1.59 -12.12
N GLN A 43 5.95 -2.36 -11.43
CA GLN A 43 5.61 -3.13 -10.23
C GLN A 43 6.19 -2.38 -9.04
N ASN A 44 5.35 -1.60 -8.38
CA ASN A 44 5.80 -0.78 -7.25
C ASN A 44 5.88 -1.62 -5.98
N ASN A 45 6.83 -1.27 -5.10
CA ASN A 45 7.04 -1.92 -3.81
C ASN A 45 7.27 -3.43 -3.90
N THR A 46 8.00 -3.89 -4.91
CA THR A 46 8.41 -5.29 -5.02
C THR A 46 9.25 -5.68 -3.80
N ASN A 47 8.79 -6.67 -3.06
CA ASN A 47 9.47 -7.17 -1.85
C ASN A 47 10.14 -8.51 -2.11
N ILE A 48 11.37 -8.65 -1.65
CA ILE A 48 12.10 -9.91 -1.62
C ILE A 48 12.54 -10.16 -0.18
N ASP A 49 12.16 -11.30 0.37
CA ASP A 49 12.62 -11.72 1.68
C ASP A 49 14.11 -12.13 1.60
N ILE A 50 14.92 -11.43 2.32
CA ILE A 50 16.37 -11.64 2.43
C ILE A 50 16.80 -11.91 3.88
N SER A 51 15.85 -12.24 4.76
CA SER A 51 16.08 -12.49 6.19
C SER A 51 17.09 -13.59 6.45
N ALA A 52 17.21 -14.56 5.53
CA ALA A 52 18.20 -15.63 5.60
C ALA A 52 19.65 -15.13 5.63
N PHE A 53 19.91 -13.90 5.20
CA PHE A 53 21.24 -13.28 5.16
C PHE A 53 21.46 -12.28 6.31
N ALA A 54 20.48 -12.12 7.19
CA ALA A 54 20.58 -11.22 8.32
C ALA A 54 21.70 -11.65 9.29
N GLY A 55 22.52 -10.67 9.71
CA GLY A 55 23.65 -10.93 10.61
C GLY A 55 24.89 -11.53 9.97
N MET A 56 24.87 -11.83 8.67
CA MET A 56 26.07 -12.25 7.94
C MET A 56 26.94 -11.04 7.58
N ASN A 57 28.25 -11.24 7.56
CA ASN A 57 29.21 -10.24 7.11
C ASN A 57 29.39 -10.31 5.58
N ASP A 58 29.79 -9.19 4.98
CA ASP A 58 30.17 -9.07 3.57
C ASP A 58 29.10 -9.50 2.56
N VAL A 59 27.81 -9.40 2.95
CA VAL A 59 26.68 -9.69 2.07
C VAL A 59 26.54 -8.58 1.04
N ARG A 60 26.42 -8.98 -0.21
CA ARG A 60 26.16 -8.08 -1.34
C ARG A 60 24.99 -8.57 -2.18
N PHE A 61 24.20 -7.67 -2.69
CA PHE A 61 23.12 -7.95 -3.62
C PHE A 61 23.40 -7.28 -4.96
N ALA A 62 23.05 -7.98 -6.05
CA ALA A 62 23.23 -7.46 -7.40
C ALA A 62 22.04 -7.85 -8.29
N PHE A 63 21.60 -6.93 -9.12
CA PHE A 63 20.70 -7.23 -10.22
C PHE A 63 21.53 -7.52 -11.46
N ARG A 64 21.27 -8.65 -12.10
CA ARG A 64 21.91 -9.01 -13.38
C ARG A 64 20.84 -9.08 -14.46
N TYR A 65 20.97 -8.20 -15.43
CA TYR A 65 20.19 -8.19 -16.64
C TYR A 65 20.99 -8.84 -17.79
N HIS A 66 20.28 -9.57 -18.66
CA HIS A 66 20.81 -10.12 -19.91
C HIS A 66 19.76 -9.98 -21.00
N ASP A 67 20.15 -9.45 -22.14
CA ASP A 67 19.28 -9.11 -23.27
C ASP A 67 18.97 -10.32 -24.19
N GLY A 68 19.42 -11.52 -23.83
CA GLY A 68 19.23 -12.71 -24.65
C GLY A 68 20.05 -12.73 -25.95
N GLY A 69 20.96 -11.78 -26.15
CA GLY A 69 21.76 -11.63 -27.36
C GLY A 69 21.04 -10.91 -28.51
N GLY A 70 20.01 -10.12 -28.20
CA GLY A 70 19.22 -9.38 -29.19
C GLY A 70 18.92 -7.94 -28.77
N TRP A 71 18.11 -7.28 -29.58
CA TRP A 71 17.61 -5.93 -29.30
C TRP A 71 16.26 -6.06 -28.61
N LEU A 72 16.24 -5.94 -27.30
CA LEU A 72 15.05 -6.14 -26.49
C LEU A 72 14.68 -4.87 -25.70
N TYR A 73 13.85 -5.02 -24.68
CA TYR A 73 13.12 -3.90 -24.07
C TYR A 73 13.83 -3.30 -22.87
N GLY A 74 14.65 -4.09 -22.16
CA GLY A 74 15.39 -3.65 -20.98
C GLY A 74 14.63 -3.81 -19.68
N ALA A 75 15.30 -3.34 -18.61
CA ALA A 75 14.75 -3.29 -17.26
C ALA A 75 15.08 -1.95 -16.61
N ALA A 76 14.21 -1.47 -15.75
CA ALA A 76 14.46 -0.31 -14.90
C ALA A 76 14.15 -0.63 -13.45
N LEU A 77 14.99 -0.11 -12.55
CA LEU A 77 14.87 -0.27 -11.12
C LEU A 77 14.89 1.11 -10.47
N ASP A 78 14.01 1.32 -9.51
CA ASP A 78 13.95 2.56 -8.73
C ASP A 78 13.66 2.26 -7.26
N ASN A 79 13.88 3.22 -6.39
CA ASN A 79 13.55 3.17 -4.97
C ASN A 79 14.11 1.93 -4.24
N ILE A 80 15.31 1.47 -4.60
CA ILE A 80 15.93 0.30 -3.97
C ILE A 80 16.26 0.60 -2.51
N ARG A 81 15.73 -0.20 -1.60
CA ARG A 81 15.92 -0.07 -0.15
C ARG A 81 16.11 -1.42 0.52
N LEU A 82 17.04 -1.49 1.46
CA LEU A 82 17.07 -2.52 2.50
C LEU A 82 16.22 -2.00 3.66
N VAL A 83 15.31 -2.82 4.14
CA VAL A 83 14.34 -2.44 5.16
C VAL A 83 14.18 -3.60 6.13
N THR A 84 14.01 -3.29 7.41
CA THR A 84 13.56 -4.28 8.38
C THR A 84 12.03 -4.38 8.31
N PRO A 85 11.41 -5.49 8.75
CA PRO A 85 9.96 -5.59 8.83
C PRO A 85 9.33 -4.42 9.61
N ASP A 86 9.98 -3.96 10.66
CA ASP A 86 9.49 -2.89 11.53
C ASP A 86 9.55 -1.50 10.86
N ASP A 87 10.40 -1.32 9.85
CA ASP A 87 10.52 -0.05 9.13
C ASP A 87 9.40 0.18 8.09
N ILE A 88 8.53 -0.80 7.87
CA ILE A 88 7.57 -0.78 6.75
C ILE A 88 6.12 -0.92 7.20
N ILE A 89 5.79 -0.50 8.40
CA ILE A 89 4.36 -0.38 8.76
C ILE A 89 3.77 0.76 7.93
N ARG A 90 2.87 0.45 7.01
CA ARG A 90 2.20 1.43 6.16
C ARG A 90 0.71 1.15 6.09
N ALA A 91 -0.04 1.87 6.90
CA ALA A 91 -1.47 1.99 6.72
C ALA A 91 -1.74 3.10 5.69
N LYS A 92 -2.40 2.77 4.61
CA LYS A 92 -2.82 3.74 3.59
C LYS A 92 -4.33 3.85 3.59
N LEU A 93 -4.83 5.04 3.87
CA LEU A 93 -6.24 5.36 3.66
C LEU A 93 -6.51 5.42 2.15
N ASN A 94 -7.23 4.42 1.63
CA ASN A 94 -7.35 4.23 0.19
C ASN A 94 -8.61 4.86 -0.40
N ALA A 95 -9.74 4.76 0.27
CA ALA A 95 -10.98 5.36 -0.20
C ALA A 95 -11.78 5.89 0.98
N VAL A 96 -12.30 7.10 0.85
CA VAL A 96 -13.23 7.67 1.83
C VAL A 96 -14.47 8.16 1.09
N SER A 97 -15.62 7.81 1.61
CA SER A 97 -16.90 8.28 1.11
C SER A 97 -17.79 8.71 2.26
N LEU A 98 -18.64 9.69 1.99
CA LEU A 98 -19.65 10.16 2.93
C LEU A 98 -21.02 9.64 2.51
N GLY A 99 -21.66 8.92 3.40
CA GLY A 99 -23.06 8.51 3.28
C GLY A 99 -23.96 9.33 4.19
N LYS A 100 -25.21 9.52 3.80
CA LYS A 100 -26.21 10.16 4.64
C LYS A 100 -27.00 9.07 5.36
N ASN A 101 -27.06 9.15 6.68
CA ASN A 101 -28.00 8.37 7.46
C ASN A 101 -29.11 9.32 7.95
N ILE A 102 -30.21 9.36 7.21
CA ILE A 102 -31.37 10.21 7.51
C ILE A 102 -32.33 9.38 8.36
N ALA A 103 -32.66 9.83 9.56
CA ALA A 103 -33.65 9.16 10.39
C ALA A 103 -35.00 9.02 9.66
N PRO A 104 -35.73 7.91 9.85
CA PRO A 104 -36.98 7.65 9.14
C PRO A 104 -38.13 8.51 9.71
N MET A 105 -38.09 9.81 9.41
CA MET A 105 -39.22 10.69 9.68
C MET A 105 -39.77 11.25 8.38
N PRO A 106 -41.10 11.48 8.27
CA PRO A 106 -41.65 12.16 7.11
C PRO A 106 -41.10 13.60 7.06
N ARG A 107 -40.14 13.86 6.17
CA ARG A 107 -39.55 15.16 5.98
C ARG A 107 -39.94 15.72 4.63
N VAL A 108 -40.44 16.94 4.64
CA VAL A 108 -40.49 17.72 3.41
C VAL A 108 -39.09 18.26 3.17
N VAL A 109 -38.29 17.58 2.36
CA VAL A 109 -36.97 18.04 1.97
C VAL A 109 -37.15 18.94 0.74
N THR A 110 -37.19 20.23 0.98
CA THR A 110 -37.11 21.25 -0.09
C THR A 110 -35.65 21.59 -0.37
N GLY A 111 -35.01 20.82 -1.21
CA GLY A 111 -33.66 21.12 -1.64
C GLY A 111 -32.71 19.90 -1.64
N TYR A 112 -31.80 19.89 -2.58
CA TYR A 112 -30.76 18.90 -2.68
C TYR A 112 -29.76 19.04 -1.52
N ASN A 113 -29.49 17.94 -0.83
CA ASN A 113 -28.40 17.80 0.12
C ASN A 113 -28.51 18.45 1.51
N SER A 114 -29.66 18.91 1.97
CA SER A 114 -29.77 19.39 3.34
C SER A 114 -29.84 18.22 4.33
N LEU A 115 -28.88 18.17 5.25
CA LEU A 115 -28.93 17.38 6.48
C LEU A 115 -29.49 18.29 7.58
N LEU A 116 -30.30 17.73 8.46
CA LEU A 116 -30.83 18.45 9.62
C LEU A 116 -29.97 18.14 10.85
N VAL A 117 -29.92 19.09 11.77
CA VAL A 117 -29.31 18.85 13.09
C VAL A 117 -29.93 17.62 13.75
N GLY A 118 -29.08 16.69 14.21
CA GLY A 118 -29.48 15.40 14.74
C GLY A 118 -29.47 14.23 13.74
N ASP A 119 -29.31 14.52 12.43
CA ASP A 119 -28.97 13.47 11.47
C ASP A 119 -27.53 13.01 11.68
N LYS A 120 -27.20 11.86 11.09
CA LYS A 120 -25.83 11.33 11.11
C LYS A 120 -25.26 11.28 9.71
N VAL A 121 -24.00 11.55 9.59
CA VAL A 121 -23.17 11.28 8.42
C VAL A 121 -22.40 10.00 8.68
N THR A 122 -22.47 9.08 7.75
CA THR A 122 -21.64 7.87 7.78
C THR A 122 -20.38 8.10 6.96
N VAL A 123 -19.24 8.05 7.62
CA VAL A 123 -17.92 8.02 6.99
C VAL A 123 -17.57 6.57 6.75
N ARG A 124 -17.26 6.22 5.51
CA ARG A 124 -16.80 4.89 5.11
C ARG A 124 -15.48 5.01 4.39
N GLY A 125 -14.57 4.09 4.69
CA GLY A 125 -13.30 4.05 3.99
C GLY A 125 -12.65 2.68 4.10
N THR A 126 -11.53 2.54 3.42
CA THR A 126 -10.70 1.35 3.48
C THR A 126 -9.29 1.73 3.87
N VAL A 127 -8.71 0.95 4.77
CA VAL A 127 -7.31 1.00 5.15
C VAL A 127 -6.60 -0.15 4.48
N LEU A 128 -5.69 0.14 3.58
CA LEU A 128 -4.84 -0.84 2.88
C LEU A 128 -3.54 -1.00 3.65
N ASN A 129 -3.11 -2.23 3.86
CA ASN A 129 -1.73 -2.50 4.24
C ASN A 129 -0.85 -2.47 2.98
N ASP A 130 -0.09 -1.40 2.81
CA ASP A 130 0.91 -1.21 1.74
C ASP A 130 2.34 -1.45 2.27
N GLY A 131 2.45 -2.05 3.44
CA GLY A 131 3.68 -2.35 4.17
C GLY A 131 3.80 -3.82 4.56
N PHE A 132 4.90 -4.09 5.24
CA PHE A 132 5.25 -5.40 5.76
C PHE A 132 5.39 -5.29 7.25
N PRO A 133 4.87 -5.65 8.21
CA PRO A 133 4.09 -6.81 8.59
C PRO A 133 2.56 -6.60 8.49
N ALA A 134 1.79 -7.56 8.97
CA ALA A 134 0.34 -7.41 9.06
C ALA A 134 -0.02 -6.27 10.05
N ILE A 135 -0.98 -5.43 9.67
CA ILE A 135 -1.52 -4.41 10.56
C ILE A 135 -2.50 -5.08 11.53
N THR A 136 -2.20 -5.00 12.80
CA THR A 136 -3.01 -5.61 13.86
C THR A 136 -3.97 -4.62 14.52
N SER A 137 -3.68 -3.32 14.41
CA SER A 137 -4.54 -2.23 14.88
C SER A 137 -4.22 -0.94 14.13
N TYR A 138 -5.17 -0.02 14.12
CA TYR A 138 -4.98 1.36 13.70
C TYR A 138 -6.00 2.27 14.39
N ASP A 139 -5.65 3.54 14.50
CA ASP A 139 -6.55 4.58 14.98
C ASP A 139 -7.13 5.35 13.78
N LEU A 140 -8.45 5.41 13.70
CA LEU A 140 -9.17 6.28 12.80
C LEU A 140 -9.37 7.62 13.51
N THR A 141 -8.93 8.70 12.89
CA THR A 141 -9.17 10.05 13.36
C THR A 141 -9.96 10.83 12.31
N ILE A 142 -11.08 11.41 12.74
CA ILE A 142 -11.91 12.26 11.91
C ILE A 142 -12.02 13.62 12.58
N THR A 143 -11.56 14.65 11.90
CA THR A 143 -11.57 16.03 12.41
C THR A 143 -12.59 16.86 11.64
N ARG A 144 -13.38 17.64 12.36
CA ARG A 144 -14.33 18.62 11.83
C ARG A 144 -14.17 19.95 12.56
N GLY A 145 -13.50 20.89 11.94
CA GLY A 145 -13.15 22.15 12.59
C GLY A 145 -12.27 21.91 13.82
N LEU A 146 -12.77 22.21 15.01
CA LEU A 146 -12.06 21.99 16.28
C LEU A 146 -12.44 20.67 16.97
N GLU A 147 -13.39 19.93 16.44
CA GLU A 147 -13.85 18.66 17.01
C GLU A 147 -13.09 17.50 16.38
N THR A 148 -12.71 16.54 17.20
CA THR A 148 -11.99 15.34 16.78
C THR A 148 -12.72 14.11 17.31
N PHE A 149 -12.96 13.17 16.43
CA PHE A 149 -13.54 11.86 16.73
C PHE A 149 -12.48 10.80 16.45
N THR A 150 -12.29 9.89 17.39
CA THR A 150 -11.31 8.81 17.28
C THR A 150 -11.95 7.47 17.52
N GLU A 151 -11.53 6.46 16.77
CA GLU A 151 -11.93 5.07 16.95
C GLU A 151 -10.71 4.18 16.77
N ASN A 152 -10.48 3.28 17.72
CA ASN A 152 -9.42 2.29 17.63
C ASN A 152 -9.97 0.98 17.07
N PHE A 153 -9.40 0.52 15.96
CA PHE A 153 -9.65 -0.78 15.38
C PHE A 153 -8.50 -1.72 15.75
N ALA A 154 -8.78 -2.69 16.62
CA ALA A 154 -7.79 -3.64 17.13
C ALA A 154 -8.20 -5.09 16.85
N GLY A 155 -7.24 -6.02 17.03
CA GLY A 155 -7.47 -7.44 16.78
C GLY A 155 -7.57 -7.79 15.30
N LEU A 156 -7.03 -6.94 14.44
CA LEU A 156 -7.01 -7.10 12.99
C LEU A 156 -5.85 -8.03 12.57
N ASN A 157 -5.92 -8.52 11.34
CA ASN A 157 -4.82 -9.17 10.64
C ASN A 157 -4.87 -8.75 9.17
N ILE A 158 -4.48 -7.52 8.89
CA ILE A 158 -4.47 -6.99 7.53
C ILE A 158 -3.10 -7.30 6.93
N GLU A 159 -3.01 -8.38 6.18
CA GLU A 159 -1.79 -8.79 5.48
C GLU A 159 -1.43 -7.81 4.36
N LEU A 160 -0.19 -7.85 3.89
CA LEU A 160 0.30 -7.05 2.76
C LEU A 160 -0.65 -7.12 1.56
N GLY A 161 -1.05 -5.96 1.03
CA GLY A 161 -1.97 -5.83 -0.09
C GLY A 161 -3.44 -6.12 0.25
N LYS A 162 -3.76 -6.43 1.51
CA LYS A 162 -5.15 -6.57 1.99
C LYS A 162 -5.63 -5.27 2.62
N SER A 163 -6.95 -5.15 2.74
CA SER A 163 -7.57 -3.96 3.32
C SER A 163 -8.67 -4.32 4.32
N HIS A 164 -8.85 -3.42 5.27
CA HIS A 164 -9.97 -3.41 6.21
C HIS A 164 -10.91 -2.26 5.86
N THR A 165 -12.22 -2.51 5.89
CA THR A 165 -13.24 -1.48 5.64
C THR A 165 -13.79 -1.01 6.98
N PHE A 166 -13.78 0.29 7.20
CA PHE A 166 -14.39 0.90 8.38
C PHE A 166 -15.66 1.67 8.03
N THR A 167 -16.50 1.85 9.04
CA THR A 167 -17.70 2.69 8.99
C THR A 167 -17.81 3.41 10.31
N TYR A 168 -17.93 4.74 10.28
CA TYR A 168 -18.07 5.58 11.47
C TYR A 168 -19.21 6.58 11.31
N GLU A 169 -20.04 6.75 12.32
CA GLU A 169 -21.17 7.68 12.28
C GLU A 169 -20.87 8.94 13.09
N ILE A 170 -21.03 10.09 12.47
CA ILE A 170 -20.81 11.41 13.07
C ILE A 170 -22.13 12.18 13.08
N PRO A 171 -22.52 12.79 14.21
CA PRO A 171 -23.69 13.64 14.26
C PRO A 171 -23.52 14.88 13.37
N VAL A 172 -24.61 15.31 12.74
CA VAL A 172 -24.63 16.53 11.94
C VAL A 172 -24.93 17.72 12.85
N PHE A 173 -24.18 18.80 12.68
CA PHE A 173 -24.33 20.05 13.38
C PHE A 173 -24.69 21.19 12.42
N ALA A 174 -25.15 22.30 12.95
CA ALA A 174 -25.43 23.47 12.15
C ALA A 174 -24.14 24.05 11.53
N GLY A 175 -24.20 24.46 10.28
CA GLY A 175 -23.10 25.08 9.54
C GLY A 175 -22.40 24.14 8.55
N ALA A 176 -21.22 24.52 8.11
CA ALA A 176 -20.42 23.71 7.18
C ALA A 176 -19.86 22.47 7.88
N ASN A 177 -19.93 21.33 7.19
CA ASN A 177 -19.43 20.04 7.67
C ASN A 177 -18.34 19.53 6.73
N ASN A 178 -17.14 20.10 6.86
CA ASN A 178 -15.93 19.60 6.20
C ASN A 178 -15.22 18.63 7.15
N PHE A 179 -14.83 17.48 6.65
CA PHE A 179 -14.19 16.44 7.42
C PHE A 179 -12.82 16.12 6.85
N ASP A 180 -11.83 16.08 7.73
CA ASP A 180 -10.51 15.51 7.46
C ASP A 180 -10.44 14.13 8.10
N VAL A 181 -10.04 13.12 7.32
CA VAL A 181 -9.97 11.73 7.76
C VAL A 181 -8.54 11.24 7.65
N SER A 182 -8.01 10.69 8.72
CA SER A 182 -6.68 10.12 8.77
C SER A 182 -6.64 8.80 9.53
N VAL A 183 -5.60 8.02 9.30
CA VAL A 183 -5.27 6.79 10.04
C VAL A 183 -3.83 6.83 10.49
N SER A 184 -3.55 6.30 11.67
CA SER A 184 -2.21 6.20 12.27
C SER A 184 -1.98 4.86 12.95
#